data_d24985fd2c906c7dce9a889bd29eb0c5
#
_entry.id   d24985fd2c906c7dce9a889bd29eb0c5
#
_cell.length_a   1.000
_cell.length_b   1.000
_cell.length_c   1.000
_cell.angle_alpha   90.00
_cell.angle_beta   90.00
_cell.angle_gamma   90.00
#
_symmetry.space_group_name_H-M   'P 1'
#
loop_
_entity.id
_entity.type
_entity.pdbx_description
1 polymer ?
#
loop_
_entity_poly.entity_id
_entity_poly.type
_entity_poly.pdbx_seq_one_letter_code
_entity_poly.pdbx_strand_id
1 'polypeptide(L)'
;MAHLRVLMTNLSLSARSGTETFTRDLALELLARGHAPTVYTPLSGVVADELRADGVRVVSDLANEPEPHVIHGHHHIETMSAVLRFPGVPAVFVCHDRNAWHDRPPQHPRIRACVAVDENCRERFVEGGIGSDVRVIPNTVDLARFRPRGPLPPRPVRALLFSNYAAEHTHLPVVRAACLRAGIELDVAGNASGNSCARPEELLGTYDLVFAKARCALEAMATGCAVVLCDHLGTGPLVRAEQWAALRPFNFGRRACANPLTAENLLAEIARYDPTDAAEVCQRTRERAGVARAADAFLLLYAEVIRAQAVSASDPEAEARATAEYLRGHLSYPFVTGLAGAAAERDQWRASAEAAHRGWAEFREDYERLRDACDAAHRGWAELQQEYEHVLKECRRLQAQAARAEPTAA
;
A
#
# COMPACT_ATOMS: atom_id res chain seq x y z
N MET A 1 3.41 -33.54 10.64
CA MET A 1 4.47 -33.41 9.62
C MET A 1 5.83 -33.35 10.31
N ALA A 2 6.92 -33.75 9.63
CA ALA A 2 8.27 -33.61 10.19
C ALA A 2 8.60 -32.12 10.46
N HIS A 3 9.44 -31.87 11.46
CA HIS A 3 9.98 -30.54 11.75
C HIS A 3 10.84 -30.05 10.57
N LEU A 4 10.51 -28.88 10.00
CA LEU A 4 11.21 -28.31 8.85
C LEU A 4 12.00 -27.07 9.25
N ARG A 5 13.24 -26.97 8.77
CA ARG A 5 13.99 -25.72 8.69
C ARG A 5 13.67 -25.07 7.36
N VAL A 6 12.99 -23.93 7.39
CA VAL A 6 12.55 -23.18 6.20
C VAL A 6 13.34 -21.88 6.11
N LEU A 7 14.16 -21.71 5.09
CA LEU A 7 14.81 -20.43 4.82
C LEU A 7 13.91 -19.58 3.95
N MET A 8 13.37 -18.51 4.52
CA MET A 8 12.57 -17.53 3.78
C MET A 8 13.47 -16.36 3.38
N THR A 9 13.37 -15.88 2.16
CA THR A 9 14.15 -14.73 1.69
C THR A 9 13.27 -13.52 1.49
N ASN A 10 13.79 -12.31 1.72
CA ASN A 10 13.11 -11.05 1.40
C ASN A 10 14.14 -9.95 1.16
N LEU A 11 13.93 -9.09 0.18
CA LEU A 11 14.79 -7.95 -0.12
C LEU A 11 14.89 -7.00 1.07
N SER A 12 13.80 -6.75 1.74
CA SER A 12 13.72 -5.78 2.83
C SER A 12 12.71 -6.22 3.89
N LEU A 13 13.02 -5.97 5.15
CA LEU A 13 12.10 -6.02 6.28
C LEU A 13 12.08 -4.67 7.02
N SER A 14 12.34 -3.57 6.30
CA SER A 14 12.48 -2.23 6.87
C SER A 14 11.15 -1.50 7.09
N ALA A 15 10.11 -1.89 6.35
CA ALA A 15 8.80 -1.25 6.40
C ALA A 15 7.67 -2.30 6.38
N ARG A 16 6.45 -1.91 6.73
CA ARG A 16 5.27 -2.78 6.67
C ARG A 16 4.61 -2.68 5.30
N SER A 17 5.22 -3.29 4.29
CA SER A 17 4.61 -3.45 2.95
C SER A 17 3.97 -4.83 2.78
N GLY A 18 3.43 -5.09 1.61
CA GLY A 18 2.70 -6.33 1.32
C GLY A 18 3.56 -7.59 1.51
N THR A 19 4.77 -7.60 0.95
CA THR A 19 5.66 -8.77 0.96
C THR A 19 6.30 -9.00 2.33
N GLU A 20 6.75 -7.92 3.00
CA GLU A 20 7.33 -8.00 4.34
C GLU A 20 6.31 -8.54 5.35
N THR A 21 5.07 -8.04 5.28
CA THR A 21 4.01 -8.50 6.18
C THR A 21 3.58 -9.94 5.86
N PHE A 22 3.56 -10.34 4.57
CA PHE A 22 3.32 -11.72 4.19
C PHE A 22 4.39 -12.66 4.75
N THR A 23 5.67 -12.28 4.59
CA THR A 23 6.81 -13.05 5.13
C THR A 23 6.71 -13.20 6.64
N ARG A 24 6.39 -12.10 7.35
CA ARG A 24 6.21 -12.12 8.81
C ARG A 24 5.08 -13.07 9.22
N ASP A 25 3.91 -12.91 8.66
CA ASP A 25 2.73 -13.68 9.06
C ASP A 25 2.93 -15.17 8.79
N LEU A 26 3.52 -15.54 7.64
CA LEU A 26 3.82 -16.94 7.33
C LEU A 26 4.92 -17.51 8.25
N ALA A 27 5.98 -16.76 8.54
CA ALA A 27 7.05 -17.20 9.43
C ALA A 27 6.53 -17.47 10.84
N LEU A 28 5.69 -16.57 11.39
CA LEU A 28 5.07 -16.76 12.70
C LEU A 28 4.14 -17.97 12.73
N GLU A 29 3.36 -18.19 11.69
CA GLU A 29 2.48 -19.34 11.57
C GLU A 29 3.29 -20.66 11.48
N LEU A 30 4.39 -20.67 10.72
CA LEU A 30 5.29 -21.84 10.67
C LEU A 30 5.94 -22.12 12.03
N LEU A 31 6.37 -21.08 12.74
CA LEU A 31 6.93 -21.20 14.08
C LEU A 31 5.90 -21.76 15.07
N ALA A 32 4.67 -21.25 15.06
CA ALA A 32 3.57 -21.70 15.90
C ALA A 32 3.21 -23.18 15.67
N ARG A 33 3.46 -23.69 14.44
CA ARG A 33 3.28 -25.11 14.08
C ARG A 33 4.49 -26.00 14.40
N GLY A 34 5.50 -25.47 15.09
CA GLY A 34 6.70 -26.21 15.48
C GLY A 34 7.73 -26.43 14.38
N HIS A 35 7.72 -25.62 13.33
CA HIS A 35 8.80 -25.54 12.33
C HIS A 35 9.84 -24.50 12.74
N ALA A 36 11.00 -24.47 12.09
CA ALA A 36 12.07 -23.51 12.33
C ALA A 36 12.25 -22.59 11.10
N PRO A 37 11.47 -21.52 10.97
CA PRO A 37 11.70 -20.50 9.95
C PRO A 37 12.91 -19.67 10.31
N THR A 38 13.76 -19.39 9.30
CA THR A 38 14.80 -18.36 9.33
C THR A 38 14.52 -17.40 8.20
N VAL A 39 14.52 -16.09 8.46
CA VAL A 39 14.32 -15.09 7.42
C VAL A 39 15.65 -14.41 7.08
N TYR A 40 16.04 -14.50 5.82
CA TYR A 40 17.20 -13.79 5.27
C TYR A 40 16.74 -12.50 4.60
N THR A 41 17.34 -11.38 5.00
CA THR A 41 17.14 -10.08 4.38
C THR A 41 18.39 -9.23 4.46
N PRO A 42 18.85 -8.60 3.36
CA PRO A 42 19.97 -7.64 3.43
C PRO A 42 19.57 -6.31 4.10
N LEU A 43 18.28 -5.97 4.16
CA LEU A 43 17.76 -4.71 4.70
C LEU A 43 16.83 -4.96 5.89
N SER A 44 17.40 -5.02 7.08
CA SER A 44 16.65 -5.13 8.34
C SER A 44 15.99 -3.81 8.73
N GLY A 45 14.93 -3.90 9.56
CA GLY A 45 14.23 -2.77 10.17
C GLY A 45 13.04 -3.25 11.00
N VAL A 46 11.98 -2.46 11.08
CA VAL A 46 10.89 -2.66 12.04
C VAL A 46 10.26 -4.06 11.97
N VAL A 47 10.07 -4.63 10.78
CA VAL A 47 9.47 -5.97 10.63
C VAL A 47 10.47 -7.06 11.04
N ALA A 48 11.76 -6.85 10.78
CA ALA A 48 12.81 -7.76 11.25
C ALA A 48 12.89 -7.80 12.79
N ASP A 49 12.72 -6.65 13.43
CA ASP A 49 12.75 -6.54 14.89
C ASP A 49 11.51 -7.16 15.53
N GLU A 50 10.33 -7.00 14.92
CA GLU A 50 9.10 -7.72 15.31
C GLU A 50 9.32 -9.23 15.24
N LEU A 51 9.82 -9.76 14.12
CA LEU A 51 10.09 -11.17 13.95
C LEU A 51 11.05 -11.73 15.01
N ARG A 52 12.14 -10.99 15.32
CA ARG A 52 13.10 -11.38 16.36
C ARG A 52 12.46 -11.40 17.75
N ALA A 53 11.63 -10.40 18.06
CA ALA A 53 10.91 -10.32 19.32
C ALA A 53 9.93 -11.50 19.50
N ASP A 54 9.33 -11.96 18.41
CA ASP A 54 8.41 -13.09 18.36
C ASP A 54 9.13 -14.47 18.22
N GLY A 55 10.48 -14.50 18.28
CA GLY A 55 11.28 -15.73 18.31
C GLY A 55 11.67 -16.30 16.94
N VAL A 56 11.43 -15.57 15.85
CA VAL A 56 11.91 -15.95 14.51
C VAL A 56 13.33 -15.48 14.31
N ARG A 57 14.20 -16.37 13.84
CA ARG A 57 15.58 -16.03 13.47
C ARG A 57 15.58 -15.15 12.22
N VAL A 58 16.19 -13.96 12.29
CA VAL A 58 16.37 -13.05 11.15
C VAL A 58 17.86 -12.73 10.98
N VAL A 59 18.37 -12.99 9.77
CA VAL A 59 19.79 -12.85 9.41
C VAL A 59 19.99 -11.98 8.17
N SER A 60 21.12 -11.29 8.10
CA SER A 60 21.55 -10.50 6.93
C SER A 60 22.68 -11.15 6.15
N ASP A 61 23.21 -12.28 6.62
CA ASP A 61 24.25 -13.06 5.98
C ASP A 61 23.94 -14.55 6.10
N LEU A 62 24.22 -15.31 5.05
CA LEU A 62 24.00 -16.76 4.95
C LEU A 62 25.26 -17.58 5.20
N ALA A 63 26.43 -16.97 5.40
CA ALA A 63 27.72 -17.66 5.44
C ALA A 63 27.77 -18.77 6.51
N ASN A 64 27.22 -18.50 7.69
CA ASN A 64 27.25 -19.40 8.85
C ASN A 64 25.90 -20.04 9.18
N GLU A 65 24.91 -19.91 8.29
CA GLU A 65 23.59 -20.47 8.52
C GLU A 65 23.58 -21.99 8.26
N PRO A 66 22.86 -22.75 9.09
CA PRO A 66 22.70 -24.18 8.88
C PRO A 66 21.87 -24.45 7.61
N GLU A 67 22.18 -25.53 6.93
CA GLU A 67 21.47 -25.93 5.71
C GLU A 67 19.97 -26.10 5.99
N PRO A 68 19.11 -25.40 5.26
CA PRO A 68 17.65 -25.54 5.38
C PRO A 68 17.17 -26.81 4.66
N HIS A 69 15.96 -27.25 4.95
CA HIS A 69 15.32 -28.32 4.18
C HIS A 69 14.69 -27.81 2.88
N VAL A 70 14.29 -26.53 2.86
CA VAL A 70 13.67 -25.86 1.71
C VAL A 70 13.91 -24.36 1.78
N ILE A 71 14.07 -23.74 0.62
CA ILE A 71 14.14 -22.28 0.45
C ILE A 71 12.76 -21.80 -0.02
N HIS A 72 12.17 -20.86 0.73
CA HIS A 72 10.97 -20.11 0.36
C HIS A 72 11.38 -18.73 -0.12
N GLY A 73 11.52 -18.59 -1.43
CA GLY A 73 12.11 -17.41 -2.04
C GLY A 73 11.09 -16.32 -2.36
N HIS A 74 11.32 -15.13 -1.81
CA HIS A 74 10.75 -13.88 -2.30
C HIS A 74 11.88 -13.05 -2.88
N HIS A 75 11.62 -12.37 -4.00
CA HIS A 75 12.58 -11.55 -4.72
C HIS A 75 13.76 -12.36 -5.28
N HIS A 76 14.10 -12.09 -6.52
CA HIS A 76 14.99 -13.01 -7.26
C HIS A 76 16.44 -13.00 -6.78
N ILE A 77 16.98 -11.85 -6.34
CA ILE A 77 18.38 -11.78 -5.89
C ILE A 77 18.57 -12.57 -4.60
N GLU A 78 17.72 -12.34 -3.62
CA GLU A 78 17.78 -12.99 -2.32
C GLU A 78 17.52 -14.50 -2.44
N THR A 79 16.57 -14.87 -3.31
CA THR A 79 16.30 -16.29 -3.63
C THR A 79 17.49 -16.94 -4.26
N MET A 80 18.10 -16.32 -5.28
CA MET A 80 19.28 -16.89 -5.94
C MET A 80 20.50 -16.93 -5.02
N SER A 81 20.68 -15.93 -4.16
CA SER A 81 21.72 -15.94 -3.14
C SER A 81 21.58 -17.16 -2.22
N ALA A 82 20.38 -17.47 -1.76
CA ALA A 82 20.12 -18.66 -0.94
C ALA A 82 20.29 -19.96 -1.74
N VAL A 83 19.78 -20.04 -2.96
CA VAL A 83 19.93 -21.20 -3.85
C VAL A 83 21.41 -21.52 -4.10
N LEU A 84 22.24 -20.51 -4.37
CA LEU A 84 23.67 -20.70 -4.63
C LEU A 84 24.45 -21.03 -3.35
N ARG A 85 24.06 -20.48 -2.21
CA ARG A 85 24.70 -20.76 -0.91
C ARG A 85 24.49 -22.17 -0.42
N PHE A 86 23.31 -22.77 -0.71
CA PHE A 86 22.94 -24.11 -0.22
C PHE A 86 22.74 -25.07 -1.41
N PRO A 87 23.86 -25.65 -1.95
CA PRO A 87 23.77 -26.61 -3.05
C PRO A 87 22.95 -27.84 -2.62
N GLY A 88 22.08 -28.31 -3.52
CA GLY A 88 21.22 -29.46 -3.27
C GLY A 88 19.88 -29.14 -2.59
N VAL A 89 19.71 -27.97 -1.98
CA VAL A 89 18.45 -27.58 -1.35
C VAL A 89 17.44 -27.09 -2.40
N PRO A 90 16.20 -27.63 -2.41
CA PRO A 90 15.16 -27.16 -3.31
C PRO A 90 14.59 -25.82 -2.89
N ALA A 91 14.12 -25.06 -3.86
CA ALA A 91 13.47 -23.76 -3.65
C ALA A 91 12.06 -23.72 -4.25
N VAL A 92 11.20 -22.95 -3.59
CA VAL A 92 9.93 -22.43 -4.10
C VAL A 92 10.10 -20.94 -4.31
N PHE A 93 9.73 -20.40 -5.46
CA PHE A 93 9.76 -18.96 -5.73
C PHE A 93 8.34 -18.38 -5.71
N VAL A 94 8.12 -17.31 -4.92
CA VAL A 94 6.82 -16.64 -4.76
C VAL A 94 6.87 -15.24 -5.37
N CYS A 95 6.01 -14.97 -6.34
CA CYS A 95 5.86 -13.69 -7.02
C CYS A 95 4.71 -12.90 -6.41
N HIS A 96 4.98 -11.66 -5.97
CA HIS A 96 4.02 -10.77 -5.31
C HIS A 96 3.56 -9.61 -6.17
N ASP A 97 4.33 -9.23 -7.20
CA ASP A 97 4.00 -8.12 -8.09
C ASP A 97 4.27 -8.49 -9.56
N ARG A 98 3.30 -8.14 -10.43
CA ARG A 98 3.43 -8.42 -11.87
C ARG A 98 4.55 -7.62 -12.53
N ASN A 99 4.79 -6.39 -12.09
CA ASN A 99 5.64 -5.41 -12.78
C ASN A 99 6.98 -5.16 -12.10
N ALA A 100 7.05 -5.35 -10.77
CA ALA A 100 8.27 -5.07 -10.01
C ALA A 100 9.45 -5.93 -10.49
N TRP A 101 10.59 -5.31 -10.78
CA TRP A 101 11.76 -6.02 -11.32
C TRP A 101 12.28 -7.09 -10.35
N HIS A 102 12.25 -6.82 -9.05
CA HIS A 102 12.70 -7.75 -8.00
C HIS A 102 11.84 -9.01 -7.88
N ASP A 103 10.59 -8.98 -8.38
CA ASP A 103 9.69 -10.13 -8.43
C ASP A 103 9.78 -10.91 -9.77
N ARG A 104 10.76 -10.57 -10.64
CA ARG A 104 10.99 -11.33 -11.87
C ARG A 104 11.43 -12.75 -11.53
N PRO A 105 10.70 -13.79 -12.00
CA PRO A 105 11.00 -15.16 -11.65
C PRO A 105 12.38 -15.60 -12.17
N PRO A 106 13.31 -16.07 -11.32
CA PRO A 106 14.56 -16.64 -11.78
C PRO A 106 14.33 -18.07 -12.29
N GLN A 107 15.03 -18.46 -13.34
CA GLN A 107 14.99 -19.82 -13.87
C GLN A 107 16.23 -20.57 -13.40
N HIS A 108 16.04 -21.55 -12.52
CA HIS A 108 17.13 -22.38 -12.01
C HIS A 108 16.62 -23.79 -11.72
N PRO A 109 17.37 -24.88 -12.00
CA PRO A 109 16.92 -26.27 -11.82
C PRO A 109 16.43 -26.62 -10.40
N ARG A 110 16.96 -25.93 -9.37
CA ARG A 110 16.58 -26.14 -7.97
C ARG A 110 15.35 -25.33 -7.54
N ILE A 111 14.86 -24.41 -8.36
CA ILE A 111 13.54 -23.78 -8.15
C ILE A 111 12.50 -24.75 -8.69
N ARG A 112 12.00 -25.60 -7.78
CA ARG A 112 11.14 -26.74 -8.12
C ARG A 112 9.67 -26.39 -8.26
N ALA A 113 9.26 -25.22 -7.73
CA ALA A 113 7.91 -24.75 -7.87
C ALA A 113 7.86 -23.23 -7.88
N CYS A 114 6.91 -22.71 -8.67
CA CYS A 114 6.57 -21.29 -8.74
C CYS A 114 5.20 -21.07 -8.16
N VAL A 115 5.07 -20.03 -7.34
CA VAL A 115 3.81 -19.61 -6.71
C VAL A 115 3.52 -18.15 -7.08
N ALA A 116 2.32 -17.90 -7.51
CA ALA A 116 1.78 -16.56 -7.71
C ALA A 116 0.82 -16.22 -6.58
N VAL A 117 0.86 -14.98 -6.09
CA VAL A 117 -0.12 -14.55 -5.08
C VAL A 117 -1.47 -14.18 -5.69
N ASP A 118 -1.56 -14.05 -7.02
CA ASP A 118 -2.80 -13.81 -7.75
C ASP A 118 -2.65 -14.19 -9.25
N GLU A 119 -3.75 -14.10 -9.98
CA GLU A 119 -3.76 -14.39 -11.42
C GLU A 119 -2.89 -13.43 -12.24
N ASN A 120 -2.70 -12.17 -11.80
CA ASN A 120 -1.80 -11.25 -12.50
C ASN A 120 -0.34 -11.70 -12.40
N CYS A 121 0.07 -12.16 -11.22
CA CYS A 121 1.41 -12.72 -11.00
C CYS A 121 1.57 -14.05 -11.74
N ARG A 122 0.51 -14.86 -11.84
CA ARG A 122 0.54 -16.11 -12.63
C ARG A 122 0.78 -15.84 -14.12
N GLU A 123 0.09 -14.84 -14.68
CA GLU A 123 0.30 -14.42 -16.07
C GLU A 123 1.76 -14.02 -16.34
N ARG A 124 2.42 -13.35 -15.39
CA ARG A 124 3.83 -12.98 -15.47
C ARG A 124 4.75 -14.18 -15.66
N PHE A 125 4.50 -15.27 -14.94
CA PHE A 125 5.28 -16.51 -15.09
C PHE A 125 5.12 -17.10 -16.49
N VAL A 126 3.88 -17.15 -16.99
CA VAL A 126 3.56 -17.68 -18.31
C VAL A 126 4.22 -16.84 -19.42
N GLU A 127 4.13 -15.51 -19.33
CA GLU A 127 4.78 -14.57 -20.25
C GLU A 127 6.31 -14.67 -20.20
N GLY A 128 6.87 -14.98 -19.02
CA GLY A 128 8.30 -15.22 -18.82
C GLY A 128 8.79 -16.60 -19.29
N GLY A 129 7.94 -17.41 -19.91
CA GLY A 129 8.30 -18.75 -20.42
C GLY A 129 8.41 -19.83 -19.34
N ILE A 130 7.96 -19.55 -18.12
CA ILE A 130 7.81 -20.54 -17.05
C ILE A 130 6.44 -21.18 -17.25
N GLY A 131 6.41 -22.50 -17.46
CA GLY A 131 5.25 -23.25 -17.90
C GLY A 131 3.97 -23.04 -17.06
N SER A 132 2.87 -23.67 -17.49
CA SER A 132 1.52 -23.49 -16.93
C SER A 132 1.33 -24.00 -15.50
N ASP A 133 2.29 -24.74 -14.92
CA ASP A 133 2.20 -25.33 -13.58
C ASP A 133 2.63 -24.33 -12.47
N VAL A 134 2.07 -23.12 -12.53
CA VAL A 134 2.25 -22.10 -11.50
C VAL A 134 1.06 -22.15 -10.55
N ARG A 135 1.33 -22.43 -9.27
CA ARG A 135 0.28 -22.47 -8.24
C ARG A 135 -0.12 -21.07 -7.83
N VAL A 136 -1.42 -20.88 -7.58
CA VAL A 136 -1.91 -19.62 -6.99
C VAL A 136 -2.20 -19.84 -5.51
N ILE A 137 -1.42 -19.19 -4.64
CA ILE A 137 -1.65 -19.14 -3.19
C ILE A 137 -1.88 -17.67 -2.84
N PRO A 138 -3.16 -17.24 -2.72
CA PRO A 138 -3.48 -15.83 -2.57
C PRO A 138 -3.04 -15.23 -1.25
N ASN A 139 -2.84 -13.90 -1.22
CA ASN A 139 -2.52 -13.13 -0.02
C ASN A 139 -3.45 -13.46 1.14
N THR A 140 -2.94 -13.35 2.35
CA THR A 140 -3.62 -13.74 3.58
C THR A 140 -3.77 -12.58 4.56
N VAL A 141 -4.56 -12.81 5.59
CA VAL A 141 -4.71 -11.91 6.73
C VAL A 141 -4.50 -12.70 8.03
N ASP A 142 -3.81 -12.09 8.99
CA ASP A 142 -3.67 -12.61 10.33
C ASP A 142 -4.98 -12.42 11.12
N LEU A 143 -5.76 -13.48 11.23
CA LEU A 143 -7.09 -13.46 11.87
C LEU A 143 -7.04 -13.35 13.39
N ALA A 144 -5.89 -13.57 14.02
CA ALA A 144 -5.70 -13.36 15.46
C ALA A 144 -5.51 -11.88 15.79
N ARG A 145 -4.82 -11.16 14.89
CA ARG A 145 -4.66 -9.69 14.97
C ARG A 145 -5.92 -8.96 14.54
N PHE A 146 -6.42 -9.23 13.33
CA PHE A 146 -7.60 -8.57 12.77
C PHE A 146 -8.88 -9.24 13.26
N ARG A 147 -9.33 -8.84 14.44
CA ARG A 147 -10.55 -9.39 15.07
C ARG A 147 -11.80 -8.72 14.53
N PRO A 148 -12.92 -9.45 14.46
CA PRO A 148 -14.18 -8.85 14.02
C PRO A 148 -14.62 -7.73 14.97
N ARG A 149 -15.07 -6.63 14.37
CA ARG A 149 -15.77 -5.56 15.09
C ARG A 149 -17.21 -5.95 15.42
N GLY A 150 -17.91 -5.12 16.21
CA GLY A 150 -19.35 -5.20 16.36
C GLY A 150 -20.11 -4.89 15.05
N PRO A 151 -21.43 -5.08 15.03
CA PRO A 151 -22.26 -4.81 13.85
C PRO A 151 -22.08 -3.40 13.29
N LEU A 152 -22.13 -3.29 11.98
CA LEU A 152 -22.09 -2.01 11.29
C LEU A 152 -23.44 -1.25 11.47
N PRO A 153 -23.41 0.10 11.50
CA PRO A 153 -24.63 0.91 11.55
C PRO A 153 -25.40 0.80 10.22
N PRO A 154 -26.71 1.15 10.20
CA PRO A 154 -27.53 1.10 8.98
C PRO A 154 -27.03 2.01 7.85
N ARG A 155 -26.25 3.03 8.18
CA ARG A 155 -25.58 3.93 7.23
C ARG A 155 -24.17 4.17 7.70
N PRO A 156 -23.18 4.26 6.78
CA PRO A 156 -21.81 4.54 7.17
C PRO A 156 -21.69 5.99 7.67
N VAL A 157 -21.03 6.16 8.81
CA VAL A 157 -20.77 7.46 9.44
C VAL A 157 -19.31 7.82 9.31
N ARG A 158 -18.42 6.85 9.51
CA ARG A 158 -16.97 7.02 9.45
C ARG A 158 -16.33 6.14 8.40
N ALA A 159 -15.53 6.76 7.55
CA ALA A 159 -14.75 6.06 6.52
C ALA A 159 -13.26 6.24 6.71
N LEU A 160 -12.49 5.26 6.25
CA LEU A 160 -11.03 5.30 6.19
C LEU A 160 -10.56 5.12 4.74
N LEU A 161 -9.71 6.00 4.26
CA LEU A 161 -8.88 5.72 3.08
C LEU A 161 -7.59 5.04 3.56
N PHE A 162 -7.49 3.73 3.35
CA PHE A 162 -6.39 2.90 3.83
C PHE A 162 -5.48 2.50 2.68
N SER A 163 -4.48 3.33 2.39
CA SER A 163 -3.58 3.16 1.25
C SER A 163 -2.25 3.88 1.42
N ASN A 164 -1.15 3.18 1.20
CA ASN A 164 0.20 3.78 1.19
C ASN A 164 0.43 4.79 0.06
N TYR A 165 -0.51 4.88 -0.91
CA TYR A 165 -0.45 5.81 -2.04
C TYR A 165 -1.42 6.99 -1.88
N ALA A 166 -2.16 7.08 -0.78
CA ALA A 166 -3.12 8.16 -0.53
C ALA A 166 -2.39 9.48 -0.26
N ALA A 167 -2.55 10.45 -1.16
CA ALA A 167 -1.95 11.78 -1.06
C ALA A 167 -2.83 12.82 -1.78
N GLU A 168 -2.59 14.11 -1.55
CA GLU A 168 -3.33 15.20 -2.19
C GLU A 168 -3.18 15.22 -3.72
N HIS A 169 -2.09 14.67 -4.25
CA HIS A 169 -1.87 14.57 -5.71
C HIS A 169 -2.31 13.21 -6.30
N THR A 170 -2.95 12.34 -5.52
CA THR A 170 -3.45 11.04 -5.97
C THR A 170 -4.97 10.93 -5.80
N HIS A 171 -5.48 9.88 -5.16
CA HIS A 171 -6.90 9.60 -5.04
C HIS A 171 -7.58 10.22 -3.82
N LEU A 172 -6.84 10.78 -2.88
CA LEU A 172 -7.40 11.36 -1.65
C LEU A 172 -8.44 12.47 -1.92
N PRO A 173 -8.21 13.47 -2.82
CA PRO A 173 -9.21 14.51 -3.08
C PRO A 173 -10.53 13.96 -3.62
N VAL A 174 -10.47 12.94 -4.47
CA VAL A 174 -11.67 12.33 -5.07
C VAL A 174 -12.47 11.56 -4.02
N VAL A 175 -11.80 10.77 -3.17
CA VAL A 175 -12.45 10.04 -2.07
C VAL A 175 -13.05 11.02 -1.06
N ARG A 176 -12.32 12.10 -0.72
CA ARG A 176 -12.81 13.16 0.18
C ARG A 176 -14.08 13.83 -0.38
N ALA A 177 -14.11 14.15 -1.66
CA ALA A 177 -15.28 14.74 -2.30
C ALA A 177 -16.48 13.79 -2.27
N ALA A 178 -16.29 12.50 -2.50
CA ALA A 178 -17.35 11.50 -2.42
C ALA A 178 -17.90 11.37 -0.98
N CYS A 179 -17.03 11.26 0.02
CA CYS A 179 -17.41 11.16 1.43
C CYS A 179 -18.16 12.41 1.90
N LEU A 180 -17.67 13.61 1.56
CA LEU A 180 -18.34 14.87 1.89
C LEU A 180 -19.77 14.93 1.33
N ARG A 181 -19.96 14.54 0.06
CA ARG A 181 -21.29 14.51 -0.60
C ARG A 181 -22.21 13.43 0.00
N ALA A 182 -21.63 12.34 0.51
CA ALA A 182 -22.38 11.28 1.19
C ALA A 182 -22.65 11.57 2.68
N GLY A 183 -22.10 12.66 3.25
CA GLY A 183 -22.20 12.99 4.67
C GLY A 183 -21.41 12.04 5.58
N ILE A 184 -20.28 11.49 5.08
CA ILE A 184 -19.43 10.54 5.79
C ILE A 184 -18.13 11.25 6.20
N GLU A 185 -17.72 11.11 7.46
CA GLU A 185 -16.44 11.58 7.96
C GLU A 185 -15.31 10.69 7.42
N LEU A 186 -14.25 11.29 6.83
CA LEU A 186 -13.13 10.59 6.22
C LEU A 186 -11.84 10.83 6.99
N ASP A 187 -11.23 9.73 7.43
CA ASP A 187 -9.84 9.69 7.87
C ASP A 187 -8.93 9.02 6.82
N VAL A 188 -7.62 9.24 6.93
CA VAL A 188 -6.62 8.70 5.99
C VAL A 188 -5.49 8.03 6.76
N ALA A 189 -5.11 6.82 6.35
CA ALA A 189 -3.94 6.12 6.86
C ALA A 189 -3.10 5.55 5.71
N GLY A 190 -1.80 5.82 5.75
CA GLY A 190 -0.82 5.33 4.78
C GLY A 190 0.42 6.20 4.68
N ASN A 191 1.49 5.69 4.08
CA ASN A 191 2.79 6.36 4.07
C ASN A 191 2.77 7.70 3.31
N ALA A 192 2.13 7.77 2.15
CA ALA A 192 2.12 8.98 1.32
C ALA A 192 1.31 10.14 1.94
N SER A 193 0.39 9.85 2.87
CA SER A 193 -0.34 10.87 3.62
C SER A 193 0.43 11.39 4.84
N GLY A 194 1.59 10.84 5.16
CA GLY A 194 2.32 11.11 6.41
C GLY A 194 1.70 10.44 7.65
N ASN A 195 0.63 9.68 7.49
CA ASN A 195 -0.18 9.08 8.54
C ASN A 195 -0.03 7.55 8.53
N SER A 196 1.21 7.05 8.58
CA SER A 196 1.45 5.61 8.60
C SER A 196 0.94 4.99 9.90
N CYS A 197 0.18 3.91 9.79
CA CYS A 197 -0.40 3.20 10.92
C CYS A 197 0.44 1.96 11.27
N ALA A 198 0.99 1.93 12.48
CA ALA A 198 1.76 0.78 12.96
C ALA A 198 0.87 -0.40 13.37
N ARG A 199 -0.36 -0.14 13.81
CA ARG A 199 -1.30 -1.13 14.34
C ARG A 199 -2.68 -0.98 13.67
N PRO A 200 -2.80 -1.31 12.38
CA PRO A 200 -4.05 -1.18 11.64
C PRO A 200 -5.20 -2.03 12.21
N GLU A 201 -4.88 -3.11 12.91
CA GLU A 201 -5.84 -3.96 13.62
C GLU A 201 -6.61 -3.24 14.74
N GLU A 202 -6.01 -2.22 15.36
CA GLU A 202 -6.68 -1.38 16.37
C GLU A 202 -7.50 -0.27 15.72
N LEU A 203 -7.08 0.19 14.55
CA LEU A 203 -7.69 1.28 13.83
C LEU A 203 -8.96 0.86 13.09
N LEU A 204 -8.90 -0.23 12.31
CA LEU A 204 -9.94 -0.64 11.39
C LEU A 204 -11.30 -0.87 12.05
N GLY A 205 -11.33 -1.41 13.28
CA GLY A 205 -12.57 -1.67 14.02
C GLY A 205 -13.42 -0.43 14.33
N THR A 206 -12.89 0.79 14.11
CA THR A 206 -13.58 2.07 14.38
C THR A 206 -14.25 2.67 13.14
N TYR A 207 -14.09 2.07 11.95
CA TYR A 207 -14.65 2.57 10.68
C TYR A 207 -15.73 1.67 10.13
N ASP A 208 -16.73 2.27 9.52
CA ASP A 208 -17.84 1.57 8.91
C ASP A 208 -17.56 1.22 7.46
N LEU A 209 -16.84 2.10 6.76
CA LEU A 209 -16.51 2.00 5.35
C LEU A 209 -15.00 2.20 5.17
N VAL A 210 -14.35 1.36 4.35
CA VAL A 210 -12.93 1.47 4.05
C VAL A 210 -12.73 1.50 2.53
N PHE A 211 -11.99 2.50 2.06
CA PHE A 211 -11.49 2.56 0.68
C PHE A 211 -10.10 1.96 0.66
N ALA A 212 -9.92 0.82 0.02
CA ALA A 212 -8.67 0.08 0.02
C ALA A 212 -8.57 -0.87 -1.17
N LYS A 213 -7.39 -1.46 -1.37
CA LYS A 213 -7.17 -2.58 -2.30
C LYS A 213 -6.27 -3.64 -1.68
N ALA A 214 -6.24 -4.80 -2.29
CA ALA A 214 -5.33 -5.91 -1.99
C ALA A 214 -5.31 -6.26 -0.49
N ARG A 215 -4.15 -6.30 0.15
CA ARG A 215 -4.01 -6.67 1.55
C ARG A 215 -4.81 -5.76 2.50
N CYS A 216 -4.77 -4.44 2.31
CA CYS A 216 -5.55 -3.50 3.11
C CYS A 216 -7.06 -3.79 3.02
N ALA A 217 -7.55 -4.18 1.84
CA ALA A 217 -8.95 -4.58 1.67
C ALA A 217 -9.26 -5.89 2.42
N LEU A 218 -8.35 -6.88 2.38
CA LEU A 218 -8.51 -8.14 3.13
C LEU A 218 -8.55 -7.89 4.65
N GLU A 219 -7.66 -7.05 5.17
CA GLU A 219 -7.59 -6.69 6.58
C GLU A 219 -8.88 -5.98 7.03
N ALA A 220 -9.37 -5.04 6.25
CA ALA A 220 -10.63 -4.34 6.52
C ALA A 220 -11.85 -5.28 6.47
N MET A 221 -11.96 -6.15 5.46
CA MET A 221 -13.02 -7.16 5.37
C MET A 221 -12.96 -8.16 6.53
N ALA A 222 -11.77 -8.62 6.91
CA ALA A 222 -11.61 -9.56 8.04
C ALA A 222 -12.00 -8.94 9.39
N THR A 223 -11.88 -7.61 9.50
CA THR A 223 -12.33 -6.83 10.67
C THR A 223 -13.85 -6.57 10.63
N GLY A 224 -14.51 -6.72 9.49
CA GLY A 224 -15.95 -6.52 9.33
C GLY A 224 -16.35 -5.13 8.86
N CYS A 225 -15.44 -4.36 8.29
CA CYS A 225 -15.75 -3.12 7.58
C CYS A 225 -16.37 -3.42 6.21
N ALA A 226 -17.29 -2.57 5.74
CA ALA A 226 -17.64 -2.54 4.34
C ALA A 226 -16.46 -1.97 3.54
N VAL A 227 -16.15 -2.52 2.37
CA VAL A 227 -14.96 -2.14 1.60
C VAL A 227 -15.32 -1.76 0.18
N VAL A 228 -15.01 -0.53 -0.22
CA VAL A 228 -14.99 -0.11 -1.63
C VAL A 228 -13.56 -0.26 -2.14
N LEU A 229 -13.39 -1.04 -3.20
CA LEU A 229 -12.08 -1.19 -3.82
C LEU A 229 -11.68 0.12 -4.51
N CYS A 230 -10.52 0.65 -4.13
CA CYS A 230 -10.06 1.93 -4.62
C CYS A 230 -8.53 2.00 -4.67
N ASP A 231 -8.03 2.60 -5.76
CA ASP A 231 -6.61 2.89 -5.97
C ASP A 231 -6.46 4.25 -6.66
N HIS A 232 -5.26 4.80 -6.69
CA HIS A 232 -4.95 6.04 -7.42
C HIS A 232 -5.18 5.94 -8.95
N LEU A 233 -5.33 4.74 -9.48
CA LEU A 233 -5.55 4.47 -10.91
C LEU A 233 -7.01 4.16 -11.26
N GLY A 234 -7.88 3.94 -10.26
CA GLY A 234 -9.26 3.60 -10.53
C GLY A 234 -10.05 3.19 -9.31
N THR A 235 -11.35 2.99 -9.49
CA THR A 235 -12.26 2.47 -8.48
C THR A 235 -12.84 1.13 -8.92
N GLY A 236 -13.06 0.25 -7.95
CA GLY A 236 -13.76 -1.02 -8.09
C GLY A 236 -15.08 -1.02 -7.33
N PRO A 237 -15.75 -2.17 -7.23
CA PRO A 237 -17.02 -2.28 -6.54
C PRO A 237 -16.88 -2.15 -5.02
N LEU A 238 -17.98 -1.80 -4.34
CA LEU A 238 -18.20 -2.22 -2.97
C LEU A 238 -18.19 -3.75 -2.95
N VAL A 239 -17.29 -4.35 -2.16
CA VAL A 239 -17.16 -5.81 -2.11
C VAL A 239 -18.39 -6.43 -1.47
N ARG A 240 -19.08 -7.27 -2.22
CA ARG A 240 -20.28 -8.00 -1.78
C ARG A 240 -19.98 -9.49 -1.69
N ALA A 241 -20.75 -10.17 -0.86
CA ALA A 241 -20.60 -11.61 -0.64
C ALA A 241 -20.72 -12.41 -1.95
N GLU A 242 -21.65 -12.04 -2.83
CA GLU A 242 -21.81 -12.69 -4.15
C GLU A 242 -20.61 -12.56 -5.08
N GLN A 243 -19.85 -11.43 -4.99
CA GLN A 243 -18.70 -11.12 -5.84
C GLN A 243 -17.38 -11.58 -5.23
N TRP A 244 -17.36 -11.92 -3.95
CA TRP A 244 -16.14 -12.23 -3.21
C TRP A 244 -15.28 -13.30 -3.89
N ALA A 245 -15.93 -14.39 -4.35
CA ALA A 245 -15.25 -15.49 -5.00
C ALA A 245 -14.63 -15.12 -6.36
N ALA A 246 -15.26 -14.21 -7.11
CA ALA A 246 -14.74 -13.72 -8.39
C ALA A 246 -13.59 -12.71 -8.21
N LEU A 247 -13.59 -11.92 -7.13
CA LEU A 247 -12.55 -10.93 -6.85
C LEU A 247 -11.32 -11.55 -6.17
N ARG A 248 -11.49 -12.66 -5.45
CA ARG A 248 -10.43 -13.33 -4.69
C ARG A 248 -9.22 -13.76 -5.50
N PRO A 249 -9.35 -14.34 -6.72
CA PRO A 249 -8.21 -14.71 -7.57
C PRO A 249 -7.30 -13.53 -7.95
N PHE A 250 -7.81 -12.31 -7.88
CA PHE A 250 -7.08 -11.06 -8.13
C PHE A 250 -6.71 -10.33 -6.83
N ASN A 251 -6.83 -11.00 -5.69
CA ASN A 251 -6.54 -10.45 -4.35
C ASN A 251 -7.24 -9.12 -4.05
N PHE A 252 -8.43 -8.87 -4.61
CA PHE A 252 -9.12 -7.57 -4.48
C PHE A 252 -8.22 -6.39 -4.89
N GLY A 253 -7.33 -6.65 -5.83
CA GLY A 253 -6.27 -5.75 -6.24
C GLY A 253 -6.64 -4.87 -7.44
N ARG A 254 -5.61 -4.35 -8.09
CA ARG A 254 -5.72 -3.36 -9.17
C ARG A 254 -6.68 -3.76 -10.30
N ARG A 255 -6.73 -5.04 -10.70
CA ARG A 255 -7.60 -5.50 -11.79
C ARG A 255 -9.09 -5.32 -11.46
N ALA A 256 -9.45 -5.33 -10.17
CA ALA A 256 -10.81 -5.04 -9.73
C ALA A 256 -11.15 -3.54 -9.74
N CYS A 257 -10.14 -2.65 -9.80
CA CYS A 257 -10.30 -1.19 -9.86
C CYS A 257 -10.33 -0.71 -11.33
N ALA A 258 -11.27 -1.22 -12.12
CA ALA A 258 -11.31 -1.02 -13.58
C ALA A 258 -12.09 0.25 -14.00
N ASN A 259 -12.87 0.85 -13.11
CA ASN A 259 -13.66 2.03 -13.41
C ASN A 259 -12.85 3.31 -13.18
N PRO A 260 -13.15 4.40 -13.90
CA PRO A 260 -12.53 5.70 -13.67
C PRO A 260 -12.69 6.16 -12.22
N LEU A 261 -11.64 6.75 -11.68
CA LEU A 261 -11.64 7.31 -10.34
C LEU A 261 -12.36 8.67 -10.34
N THR A 262 -13.65 8.65 -10.07
CA THR A 262 -14.49 9.85 -9.94
C THR A 262 -15.34 9.80 -8.68
N ALA A 263 -15.73 10.97 -8.16
CA ALA A 263 -16.61 11.04 -6.99
C ALA A 263 -17.97 10.39 -7.26
N GLU A 264 -18.47 10.48 -8.49
CA GLU A 264 -19.75 9.89 -8.94
C GLU A 264 -19.68 8.36 -8.84
N ASN A 265 -18.61 7.73 -9.35
CA ASN A 265 -18.43 6.29 -9.28
C ASN A 265 -18.30 5.82 -7.84
N LEU A 266 -17.55 6.53 -7.01
CA LEU A 266 -17.44 6.21 -5.58
C LEU A 266 -18.78 6.36 -4.86
N LEU A 267 -19.58 7.40 -5.14
CA LEU A 267 -20.91 7.59 -4.57
C LEU A 267 -21.88 6.47 -4.97
N ALA A 268 -21.80 6.01 -6.21
CA ALA A 268 -22.61 4.88 -6.67
C ALA A 268 -22.28 3.60 -5.88
N GLU A 269 -21.00 3.36 -5.57
CA GLU A 269 -20.61 2.23 -4.74
C GLU A 269 -20.96 2.42 -3.26
N ILE A 270 -20.81 3.62 -2.70
CA ILE A 270 -21.23 3.94 -1.32
C ILE A 270 -22.75 3.70 -1.15
N ALA A 271 -23.56 4.06 -2.15
CA ALA A 271 -25.01 3.87 -2.12
C ALA A 271 -25.43 2.38 -2.04
N ARG A 272 -24.53 1.44 -2.34
CA ARG A 272 -24.74 0.00 -2.25
C ARG A 272 -24.39 -0.58 -0.86
N TYR A 273 -24.03 0.26 0.09
CA TYR A 273 -23.69 -0.14 1.45
C TYR A 273 -24.80 -0.96 2.10
N ASP A 274 -24.42 -2.14 2.60
CA ASP A 274 -25.33 -3.08 3.28
C ASP A 274 -24.57 -3.72 4.46
N PRO A 275 -24.95 -3.43 5.71
CA PRO A 275 -24.33 -4.00 6.90
C PRO A 275 -24.38 -5.53 6.97
N THR A 276 -25.49 -6.11 6.48
CA THR A 276 -25.69 -7.57 6.52
C THR A 276 -24.78 -8.27 5.53
N ASP A 277 -24.67 -7.75 4.32
CA ASP A 277 -23.79 -8.26 3.30
C ASP A 277 -22.31 -8.10 3.71
N ALA A 278 -21.93 -6.96 4.34
CA ALA A 278 -20.58 -6.77 4.87
C ALA A 278 -20.22 -7.78 5.97
N ALA A 279 -21.17 -8.16 6.82
CA ALA A 279 -20.96 -9.23 7.82
C ALA A 279 -20.73 -10.58 7.14
N GLU A 280 -21.45 -10.90 6.06
CA GLU A 280 -21.20 -12.12 5.26
C GLU A 280 -19.84 -12.09 4.56
N VAL A 281 -19.46 -10.93 4.01
CA VAL A 281 -18.10 -10.71 3.44
C VAL A 281 -17.03 -10.97 4.50
N CYS A 282 -17.20 -10.46 5.71
CA CYS A 282 -16.30 -10.70 6.83
C CYS A 282 -16.18 -12.20 7.13
N GLN A 283 -17.30 -12.90 7.27
CA GLN A 283 -17.31 -14.34 7.52
C GLN A 283 -16.55 -15.10 6.43
N ARG A 284 -16.86 -14.86 5.14
CA ARG A 284 -16.19 -15.50 4.00
C ARG A 284 -14.69 -15.22 3.97
N THR A 285 -14.29 -13.98 4.28
CA THR A 285 -12.88 -13.59 4.35
C THR A 285 -12.16 -14.35 5.47
N ARG A 286 -12.75 -14.43 6.64
CA ARG A 286 -12.20 -15.17 7.78
C ARG A 286 -12.09 -16.68 7.53
N GLU A 287 -13.06 -17.26 6.86
CA GLU A 287 -13.06 -18.69 6.52
C GLU A 287 -12.00 -19.05 5.47
N ARG A 288 -11.69 -18.11 4.54
CA ARG A 288 -10.96 -18.44 3.30
C ARG A 288 -9.63 -17.71 3.11
N ALA A 289 -9.36 -16.64 3.86
CA ALA A 289 -8.16 -15.82 3.67
C ALA A 289 -7.20 -15.79 4.87
N GLY A 290 -7.41 -16.65 5.89
CA GLY A 290 -6.50 -16.75 7.03
C GLY A 290 -5.13 -17.33 6.65
N VAL A 291 -4.06 -16.86 7.34
CA VAL A 291 -2.68 -17.31 7.12
C VAL A 291 -2.49 -18.82 7.31
N ALA A 292 -3.27 -19.42 8.20
CA ALA A 292 -3.22 -20.88 8.46
C ALA A 292 -3.46 -21.72 7.19
N ARG A 293 -4.39 -21.29 6.32
CA ARG A 293 -4.65 -21.99 5.06
C ARG A 293 -3.49 -21.89 4.05
N ALA A 294 -2.84 -20.74 3.99
CA ALA A 294 -1.65 -20.60 3.14
C ALA A 294 -0.49 -21.43 3.67
N ALA A 295 -0.31 -21.46 5.00
CA ALA A 295 0.69 -22.33 5.63
C ALA A 295 0.45 -23.81 5.31
N ASP A 296 -0.81 -24.29 5.35
CA ASP A 296 -1.14 -25.66 4.93
C ASP A 296 -0.72 -25.92 3.48
N ALA A 297 -1.06 -25.00 2.57
CA ALA A 297 -0.71 -25.12 1.16
C ALA A 297 0.82 -25.12 0.94
N PHE A 298 1.55 -24.22 1.62
CA PHE A 298 3.00 -24.17 1.52
C PHE A 298 3.68 -25.41 2.13
N LEU A 299 3.21 -25.92 3.27
CA LEU A 299 3.78 -27.12 3.89
C LEU A 299 3.60 -28.34 2.99
N LEU A 300 2.46 -28.48 2.32
CA LEU A 300 2.26 -29.53 1.30
C LEU A 300 3.23 -29.36 0.14
N LEU A 301 3.38 -28.13 -0.36
CA LEU A 301 4.28 -27.80 -1.45
C LEU A 301 5.75 -28.05 -1.06
N TYR A 302 6.17 -27.69 0.16
CA TYR A 302 7.53 -27.98 0.64
C TYR A 302 7.80 -29.49 0.69
N ALA A 303 6.86 -30.27 1.20
CA ALA A 303 7.03 -31.73 1.22
C ALA A 303 7.14 -32.31 -0.18
N GLU A 304 6.44 -31.76 -1.15
CA GLU A 304 6.49 -32.17 -2.56
C GLU A 304 7.84 -31.83 -3.19
N VAL A 305 8.30 -30.58 -3.08
CA VAL A 305 9.57 -30.15 -3.70
C VAL A 305 10.79 -30.82 -3.05
N ILE A 306 10.75 -31.08 -1.73
CA ILE A 306 11.79 -31.84 -1.03
C ILE A 306 11.86 -33.27 -1.57
N ARG A 307 10.72 -33.95 -1.72
CA ARG A 307 10.68 -35.31 -2.29
C ARG A 307 11.15 -35.32 -3.75
N ALA A 308 10.70 -34.35 -4.55
CA ALA A 308 11.12 -34.25 -5.95
C ALA A 308 12.64 -34.03 -6.07
N GLN A 309 13.23 -33.23 -5.19
CA GLN A 309 14.67 -33.00 -5.16
C GLN A 309 15.43 -34.28 -4.76
N ALA A 310 14.95 -35.03 -3.77
CA ALA A 310 15.62 -36.23 -3.28
C ALA A 310 15.75 -37.35 -4.34
N VAL A 311 14.84 -37.42 -5.30
CA VAL A 311 14.87 -38.42 -6.39
C VAL A 311 15.45 -37.87 -7.70
N SER A 312 15.75 -36.56 -7.76
CA SER A 312 16.33 -35.93 -8.96
C SER A 312 17.85 -36.11 -8.97
N ALA A 313 18.40 -36.56 -10.10
CA ALA A 313 19.83 -36.53 -10.28
C ALA A 313 20.35 -35.09 -10.25
N SER A 314 21.46 -34.86 -9.56
CA SER A 314 22.16 -33.58 -9.61
C SER A 314 22.75 -33.38 -11.01
N ASP A 315 22.52 -32.19 -11.58
CA ASP A 315 23.10 -31.77 -12.85
C ASP A 315 23.86 -30.43 -12.63
N PRO A 316 25.12 -30.51 -12.17
CA PRO A 316 25.91 -29.30 -11.89
C PRO A 316 26.14 -28.44 -13.14
N GLU A 317 26.17 -29.03 -14.34
CA GLU A 317 26.36 -28.28 -15.59
C GLU A 317 25.10 -27.46 -15.92
N ALA A 318 23.91 -28.03 -15.78
CA ALA A 318 22.65 -27.31 -15.94
C ALA A 318 22.48 -26.20 -14.90
N GLU A 319 22.89 -26.44 -13.62
CA GLU A 319 22.88 -25.42 -12.57
C GLU A 319 23.86 -24.28 -12.88
N ALA A 320 25.08 -24.58 -13.30
CA ALA A 320 26.09 -23.58 -13.68
C ALA A 320 25.62 -22.74 -14.89
N ARG A 321 25.01 -23.37 -15.91
CA ARG A 321 24.46 -22.69 -17.06
C ARG A 321 23.32 -21.76 -16.66
N ALA A 322 22.37 -22.22 -15.86
CA ALA A 322 21.25 -21.41 -15.37
C ALA A 322 21.73 -20.23 -14.52
N THR A 323 22.76 -20.44 -13.71
CA THR A 323 23.41 -19.36 -12.92
C THR A 323 24.05 -18.31 -13.85
N ALA A 324 24.79 -18.74 -14.89
CA ALA A 324 25.40 -17.80 -15.84
C ALA A 324 24.36 -17.01 -16.63
N GLU A 325 23.26 -17.65 -17.03
CA GLU A 325 22.13 -17.00 -17.70
C GLU A 325 21.42 -16.00 -16.78
N TYR A 326 21.20 -16.36 -15.51
CA TYR A 326 20.64 -15.45 -14.52
C TYR A 326 21.51 -14.21 -14.33
N LEU A 327 22.84 -14.37 -14.11
CA LEU A 327 23.77 -13.25 -13.95
C LEU A 327 23.79 -12.36 -15.20
N ARG A 328 23.84 -12.96 -16.40
CA ARG A 328 23.82 -12.22 -17.66
C ARG A 328 22.52 -11.42 -17.83
N GLY A 329 21.38 -11.99 -17.45
CA GLY A 329 20.05 -11.36 -17.59
C GLY A 329 19.78 -10.24 -16.58
N HIS A 330 20.39 -10.30 -15.40
CA HIS A 330 20.10 -9.38 -14.30
C HIS A 330 21.21 -8.36 -14.04
N LEU A 331 22.47 -8.71 -14.38
CA LEU A 331 23.64 -7.82 -14.27
C LEU A 331 24.11 -7.30 -15.63
N SER A 332 23.28 -7.43 -16.67
CA SER A 332 23.64 -6.94 -17.99
C SER A 332 23.70 -5.41 -18.06
N TYR A 333 24.51 -4.91 -19.00
CA TYR A 333 24.71 -3.48 -19.23
C TYR A 333 23.43 -2.65 -19.30
N PRO A 334 22.28 -3.12 -19.87
CA PRO A 334 21.02 -2.38 -19.82
C PRO A 334 20.48 -2.09 -18.42
N PHE A 335 20.71 -2.97 -17.44
CA PHE A 335 20.33 -2.73 -16.04
C PHE A 335 21.16 -1.61 -15.42
N VAL A 336 22.49 -1.64 -15.64
CA VAL A 336 23.42 -0.62 -15.13
C VAL A 336 23.13 0.75 -15.75
N THR A 337 22.88 0.80 -17.06
CA THR A 337 22.53 2.05 -17.77
C THR A 337 21.14 2.54 -17.41
N GLY A 338 20.19 1.64 -17.16
CA GLY A 338 18.85 1.99 -16.68
C GLY A 338 18.88 2.63 -15.28
N LEU A 339 19.72 2.12 -14.38
CA LEU A 339 19.94 2.74 -13.06
C LEU A 339 20.59 4.14 -13.17
N ALA A 340 21.55 4.31 -14.07
CA ALA A 340 22.16 5.62 -14.32
C ALA A 340 21.15 6.60 -14.92
N GLY A 341 20.29 6.16 -15.84
CA GLY A 341 19.21 6.97 -16.40
C GLY A 341 18.18 7.39 -15.34
N ALA A 342 17.72 6.45 -14.51
CA ALA A 342 16.81 6.74 -13.41
C ALA A 342 17.39 7.70 -12.36
N ALA A 343 18.71 7.61 -12.09
CA ALA A 343 19.40 8.56 -11.24
C ALA A 343 19.41 9.96 -11.84
N ALA A 344 19.68 10.07 -13.14
CA ALA A 344 19.69 11.35 -13.85
C ALA A 344 18.27 11.99 -13.89
N GLU A 345 17.25 11.20 -14.15
CA GLU A 345 15.84 11.66 -14.08
C GLU A 345 15.48 12.16 -12.67
N ARG A 346 15.82 11.39 -11.64
CA ARG A 346 15.60 11.81 -10.25
C ARG A 346 16.28 13.15 -9.95
N ASP A 347 17.51 13.33 -10.38
CA ASP A 347 18.26 14.57 -10.14
C ASP A 347 17.65 15.75 -10.92
N GLN A 348 17.14 15.51 -12.13
CA GLN A 348 16.38 16.49 -12.90
C GLN A 348 15.06 16.87 -12.20
N TRP A 349 14.31 15.88 -11.69
CA TRP A 349 13.09 16.13 -10.91
C TRP A 349 13.37 16.91 -9.62
N ARG A 350 14.48 16.59 -8.94
CA ARG A 350 14.92 17.35 -7.75
C ARG A 350 15.22 18.79 -8.09
N ALA A 351 15.98 19.06 -9.16
CA ALA A 351 16.29 20.41 -9.62
C ALA A 351 15.02 21.19 -10.00
N SER A 352 14.05 20.54 -10.66
CA SER A 352 12.76 21.16 -11.00
C SER A 352 11.93 21.48 -9.75
N ALA A 353 11.90 20.60 -8.77
CA ALA A 353 11.21 20.83 -7.49
C ALA A 353 11.85 21.98 -6.70
N GLU A 354 13.17 22.07 -6.68
CA GLU A 354 13.91 23.19 -6.05
C GLU A 354 13.65 24.54 -6.76
N ALA A 355 13.56 24.52 -8.11
CA ALA A 355 13.19 25.71 -8.88
C ALA A 355 11.76 26.16 -8.58
N ALA A 356 10.82 25.22 -8.53
CA ALA A 356 9.43 25.50 -8.14
C ALA A 356 9.35 26.06 -6.71
N HIS A 357 10.13 25.53 -5.78
CA HIS A 357 10.17 26.01 -4.39
C HIS A 357 10.68 27.46 -4.29
N ARG A 358 11.70 27.82 -5.09
CA ARG A 358 12.17 29.21 -5.17
C ARG A 358 11.09 30.13 -5.73
N GLY A 359 10.41 29.74 -6.82
CA GLY A 359 9.29 30.51 -7.37
C GLY A 359 8.13 30.71 -6.39
N TRP A 360 7.83 29.72 -5.55
CA TRP A 360 6.85 29.87 -4.47
C TRP A 360 7.30 30.84 -3.36
N ALA A 361 8.60 30.88 -3.05
CA ALA A 361 9.12 31.84 -2.08
C ALA A 361 8.99 33.29 -2.61
N GLU A 362 9.35 33.54 -3.86
CA GLU A 362 9.18 34.83 -4.53
C GLU A 362 7.71 35.27 -4.59
N PHE A 363 6.82 34.35 -4.98
CA PHE A 363 5.37 34.62 -5.01
C PHE A 363 4.83 34.95 -3.61
N ARG A 364 5.32 34.32 -2.57
CA ARG A 364 4.92 34.60 -1.19
C ARG A 364 5.31 36.02 -0.76
N GLU A 365 6.54 36.44 -1.10
CA GLU A 365 7.00 37.84 -0.82
C GLU A 365 6.17 38.88 -1.57
N ASP A 366 5.81 38.61 -2.83
CA ASP A 366 4.93 39.49 -3.62
C ASP A 366 3.52 39.52 -3.02
N TYR A 367 2.97 38.40 -2.63
CA TYR A 367 1.67 38.32 -1.95
C TYR A 367 1.65 39.12 -0.66
N GLU A 368 2.68 38.99 0.18
CA GLU A 368 2.79 39.75 1.43
C GLU A 368 2.86 41.25 1.19
N ARG A 369 3.65 41.70 0.18
CA ARG A 369 3.70 43.08 -0.24
C ARG A 369 2.34 43.62 -0.74
N LEU A 370 1.62 42.85 -1.52
CA LEU A 370 0.29 43.20 -2.01
C LEU A 370 -0.73 43.31 -0.90
N ARG A 371 -0.70 42.35 0.05
CA ARG A 371 -1.54 42.36 1.25
C ARG A 371 -1.30 43.62 2.08
N ASP A 372 -0.05 43.95 2.36
CA ASP A 372 0.32 45.10 3.19
C ASP A 372 -0.09 46.42 2.50
N ALA A 373 0.02 46.51 1.16
CA ALA A 373 -0.48 47.64 0.38
C ALA A 373 -2.02 47.76 0.44
N CYS A 374 -2.73 46.62 0.39
CA CYS A 374 -4.19 46.58 0.51
C CYS A 374 -4.64 47.03 1.92
N ASP A 375 -3.95 46.60 2.96
CA ASP A 375 -4.21 47.02 4.33
C ASP A 375 -3.94 48.49 4.56
N ALA A 376 -2.89 49.06 3.93
CA ALA A 376 -2.62 50.49 3.95
C ALA A 376 -3.72 51.31 3.23
N ALA A 377 -4.20 50.81 2.10
CA ALA A 377 -5.29 51.45 1.36
C ALA A 377 -6.62 51.43 2.18
N HIS A 378 -6.90 50.34 2.88
CA HIS A 378 -8.06 50.24 3.78
C HIS A 378 -7.99 51.24 4.94
N ARG A 379 -6.80 51.41 5.55
CA ARG A 379 -6.61 52.41 6.59
C ARG A 379 -6.82 53.82 6.05
N GLY A 380 -6.25 54.19 4.91
CA GLY A 380 -6.45 55.49 4.27
C GLY A 380 -7.92 55.75 3.92
N TRP A 381 -8.65 54.71 3.48
CA TRP A 381 -10.09 54.84 3.21
C TRP A 381 -10.88 55.12 4.50
N ALA A 382 -10.55 54.46 5.61
CA ALA A 382 -11.20 54.66 6.91
C ALA A 382 -10.96 56.10 7.41
N GLU A 383 -9.75 56.63 7.25
CA GLU A 383 -9.40 58.01 7.62
C GLU A 383 -10.22 59.04 6.75
N LEU A 384 -10.30 58.82 5.43
CA LEU A 384 -11.07 59.66 4.53
C LEU A 384 -12.57 59.63 4.90
N GLN A 385 -13.09 58.51 5.31
CA GLN A 385 -14.45 58.34 5.75
C GLN A 385 -14.75 59.10 7.05
N GLN A 386 -13.82 59.15 7.97
CA GLN A 386 -13.93 59.94 9.19
C GLN A 386 -13.90 61.45 8.90
N GLU A 387 -12.98 61.88 8.01
CA GLU A 387 -12.93 63.30 7.56
C GLU A 387 -14.25 63.71 6.87
N TYR A 388 -14.76 62.86 5.98
CA TYR A 388 -16.04 63.11 5.31
C TYR A 388 -17.21 63.24 6.28
N GLU A 389 -17.30 62.40 7.30
CA GLU A 389 -18.31 62.51 8.35
C GLU A 389 -18.16 63.80 9.16
N HIS A 390 -16.91 64.20 9.45
CA HIS A 390 -16.64 65.42 10.13
C HIS A 390 -17.09 66.64 9.34
N VAL A 391 -16.75 66.71 8.04
CA VAL A 391 -17.19 67.79 7.11
C VAL A 391 -18.72 67.83 7.00
N LEU A 392 -19.39 66.68 6.93
CA LEU A 392 -20.85 66.60 6.88
C LEU A 392 -21.50 67.14 8.18
N LYS A 393 -20.93 66.84 9.35
CA LYS A 393 -21.40 67.38 10.61
C LYS A 393 -21.25 68.91 10.67
N GLU A 394 -20.12 69.43 10.23
CA GLU A 394 -19.86 70.85 10.18
C GLU A 394 -20.79 71.59 9.20
N CYS A 395 -21.01 71.04 7.99
CA CYS A 395 -22.00 71.58 7.04
C CYS A 395 -23.41 71.63 7.64
N ARG A 396 -23.87 70.58 8.33
CA ARG A 396 -25.17 70.58 8.99
C ARG A 396 -25.24 71.61 10.13
N ARG A 397 -24.15 71.82 10.87
CA ARG A 397 -24.04 72.85 11.89
C ARG A 397 -24.19 74.26 11.31
N LEU A 398 -23.46 74.54 10.21
CA LEU A 398 -23.53 75.81 9.52
C LEU A 398 -24.91 76.08 8.89
N GLN A 399 -25.54 75.09 8.31
CA GLN A 399 -26.92 75.18 7.79
C GLN A 399 -27.92 75.48 8.93
N ALA A 400 -27.81 74.86 10.07
CA ALA A 400 -28.63 75.12 11.22
C ALA A 400 -28.41 76.53 11.80
N GLN A 401 -27.17 77.03 11.76
CA GLN A 401 -26.88 78.42 12.13
C GLN A 401 -27.45 79.42 11.15
N ALA A 402 -27.32 79.20 9.84
CA ALA A 402 -27.92 80.03 8.81
C ALA A 402 -29.44 80.10 8.91
N ALA A 403 -30.12 78.98 9.14
CA ALA A 403 -31.59 78.92 9.34
C ALA A 403 -32.07 79.68 10.60
N ARG A 404 -31.21 79.85 11.60
CA ARG A 404 -31.52 80.66 12.79
C ARG A 404 -31.21 82.15 12.59
N ALA A 405 -30.45 82.54 11.58
CA ALA A 405 -30.07 83.92 11.32
C ALA A 405 -30.98 84.66 10.31
N GLU A 406 -31.95 83.91 9.74
CA GLU A 406 -32.95 84.61 8.88
C GLU A 406 -33.90 85.37 9.80
N PRO A 407 -34.01 86.73 9.61
CA PRO A 407 -34.93 87.55 10.39
C PRO A 407 -36.37 87.20 9.95
N THR A 408 -37.25 86.90 10.94
CA THR A 408 -38.67 86.93 10.75
C THR A 408 -39.12 88.24 10.22
N ALA A 409 -39.26 88.38 8.90
CA ALA A 409 -39.95 89.51 8.29
C ALA A 409 -41.45 89.34 8.60
N ALA A 410 -41.95 90.28 9.38
CA ALA A 410 -43.36 90.48 9.71
C ALA A 410 -44.11 91.04 8.53
#